data_cce02f396019e37ea3b396707dd9e1da
#
_entry.id   cce02f396019e37ea3b396707dd9e1da
#
_cell.length_a   1.000
_cell.length_b   1.000
_cell.length_c   1.000
_cell.angle_alpha   90.00
_cell.angle_beta   90.00
_cell.angle_gamma   90.00
#
_symmetry.space_group_name_H-M   'P 1'
#
loop_
_entity.id
_entity.type
_entity.pdbx_description
1 polymer ?
#
loop_
_entity_poly.entity_id
_entity_poly.type
_entity_poly.pdbx_seq_one_letter_code
_entity_poly.pdbx_strand_id
1 'polypeptide(L)'
;YLKEDGYEQLKKALAMEPAKITDEVKASGLRGRGGAGFPTGVKWGFIPPTNTKPVYLICNADESEPGTFKDRYIIHQDPHQLIEGMAISCFAVGAKLAYIYIREEFPEGAAILEKAIADAHEKGFLGKNIQGSGFDLEIYVHRGAGAYICGEETGLIESLEGKRPYPRIKPPYFPAALGLYMCPTIVNNVESLCHVKHIIKMGGEKYAELGTPRNTGTRILSVSGDVRKPGYYEIEVGKMTMGELLNDVCGGPLEGRTFKAVIPGGSS
;
A
#
# COMPACT_ATOMS: atom_id res chain seq x y z
N TYR A 1 6.88 -13.21 12.14
CA TYR A 1 6.28 -13.29 10.81
C TYR A 1 6.38 -14.70 10.21
N LEU A 2 7.57 -15.28 10.07
CA LEU A 2 7.76 -16.63 9.49
C LEU A 2 7.00 -17.74 10.24
N LYS A 3 6.73 -17.58 11.54
CA LYS A 3 5.95 -18.54 12.33
C LYS A 3 4.46 -18.54 12.01
N GLU A 4 3.99 -17.54 11.32
CA GLU A 4 2.58 -17.28 10.99
C GLU A 4 2.37 -17.20 9.47
N ASP A 5 2.87 -18.20 8.74
CA ASP A 5 2.81 -18.32 7.28
C ASP A 5 3.45 -17.16 6.45
N GLY A 6 4.37 -16.41 7.06
CA GLY A 6 5.09 -15.35 6.38
C GLY A 6 5.86 -15.85 5.15
N TYR A 7 5.73 -15.11 4.04
CA TYR A 7 6.29 -15.42 2.72
C TYR A 7 5.78 -16.71 2.04
N GLU A 8 4.84 -17.42 2.62
CA GLU A 8 4.23 -18.58 1.96
C GLU A 8 3.38 -18.14 0.76
N GLN A 9 2.77 -16.93 0.84
CA GLN A 9 2.01 -16.41 -0.29
C GLN A 9 2.90 -15.90 -1.41
N LEU A 10 4.10 -15.40 -1.09
CA LEU A 10 5.12 -15.11 -2.10
C LEU A 10 5.55 -16.37 -2.83
N LYS A 11 5.84 -17.48 -2.14
CA LYS A 11 6.17 -18.77 -2.77
C LYS A 11 5.04 -19.26 -3.68
N LYS A 12 3.79 -19.17 -3.21
CA LYS A 12 2.62 -19.51 -4.01
C LYS A 12 2.52 -18.65 -5.26
N ALA A 13 2.70 -17.32 -5.13
CA ALA A 13 2.65 -16.38 -6.24
C ALA A 13 3.75 -16.64 -7.28
N LEU A 14 4.98 -16.93 -6.84
CA LEU A 14 6.10 -17.23 -7.74
C LEU A 14 5.90 -18.51 -8.58
N ALA A 15 5.00 -19.40 -8.16
CA ALA A 15 4.58 -20.57 -8.93
C ALA A 15 3.39 -20.30 -9.87
N MET A 16 2.82 -19.10 -9.84
CA MET A 16 1.70 -18.69 -10.70
C MET A 16 2.21 -17.90 -11.91
N GLU A 17 1.40 -17.86 -12.98
CA GLU A 17 1.61 -16.91 -14.06
C GLU A 17 1.35 -15.47 -13.55
N PRO A 18 2.22 -14.48 -13.82
CA PRO A 18 2.05 -13.10 -13.36
C PRO A 18 0.67 -12.48 -13.68
N ALA A 19 0.12 -12.78 -14.86
CA ALA A 19 -1.19 -12.30 -15.25
C ALA A 19 -2.31 -12.80 -14.34
N LYS A 20 -2.23 -14.05 -13.86
CA LYS A 20 -3.21 -14.62 -12.93
C LYS A 20 -3.22 -13.91 -11.59
N ILE A 21 -2.06 -13.47 -11.09
CA ILE A 21 -1.97 -12.66 -9.87
C ILE A 21 -2.72 -11.34 -10.06
N THR A 22 -2.51 -10.68 -11.19
CA THR A 22 -3.23 -9.45 -11.54
C THR A 22 -4.74 -9.69 -11.62
N ASP A 23 -5.17 -10.83 -12.17
CA ASP A 23 -6.58 -11.18 -12.27
C ASP A 23 -7.20 -11.49 -10.90
N GLU A 24 -6.47 -12.15 -9.99
CA GLU A 24 -6.91 -12.33 -8.60
C GLU A 24 -7.10 -10.97 -7.88
N VAL A 25 -6.16 -10.03 -8.08
CA VAL A 25 -6.30 -8.69 -7.50
C VAL A 25 -7.45 -7.89 -8.14
N LYS A 26 -7.75 -8.09 -9.43
CA LYS A 26 -8.96 -7.52 -10.06
C LYS A 26 -10.22 -8.15 -9.50
N ALA A 27 -10.28 -9.49 -9.43
CA ALA A 27 -11.44 -10.23 -8.91
C ALA A 27 -11.74 -9.87 -7.45
N SER A 28 -10.71 -9.60 -6.65
CA SER A 28 -10.86 -9.16 -5.26
C SER A 28 -11.62 -7.83 -5.10
N GLY A 29 -11.67 -7.00 -6.14
CA GLY A 29 -12.27 -5.67 -6.07
C GLY A 29 -11.52 -4.69 -5.16
N LEU A 30 -10.28 -5.02 -4.74
CA LEU A 30 -9.49 -4.16 -3.87
C LEU A 30 -9.34 -2.76 -4.44
N ARG A 31 -9.80 -1.77 -3.70
CA ARG A 31 -9.56 -0.36 -3.96
C ARG A 31 -8.38 0.17 -3.16
N GLY A 32 -7.63 1.10 -3.74
CA GLY A 32 -6.51 1.76 -3.07
C GLY A 32 -6.89 2.35 -1.71
N ARG A 33 -6.03 2.16 -0.72
CA ARG A 33 -6.20 2.63 0.67
C ARG A 33 -5.48 3.96 0.95
N GLY A 34 -4.92 4.58 -0.09
CA GLY A 34 -4.23 5.88 0.02
C GLY A 34 -5.13 7.12 -0.14
N GLY A 35 -6.45 6.96 -0.19
CA GLY A 35 -7.42 8.07 -0.28
C GLY A 35 -8.24 8.05 -1.57
N ALA A 36 -7.64 8.00 -2.75
CA ALA A 36 -8.33 8.07 -4.05
C ALA A 36 -9.22 6.87 -4.37
N GLY A 37 -8.99 5.71 -3.76
CA GLY A 37 -9.85 4.54 -3.91
C GLY A 37 -9.89 3.95 -5.31
N PHE A 38 -8.87 4.17 -6.15
CA PHE A 38 -8.82 3.57 -7.49
C PHE A 38 -8.62 2.04 -7.41
N PRO A 39 -9.29 1.24 -8.27
CA PRO A 39 -9.16 -0.22 -8.23
C PRO A 39 -7.72 -0.68 -8.51
N THR A 40 -7.12 -1.39 -7.55
CA THR A 40 -5.68 -1.73 -7.56
C THR A 40 -5.31 -2.61 -8.76
N GLY A 41 -6.03 -3.71 -8.98
CA GLY A 41 -5.74 -4.63 -10.09
C GLY A 41 -6.01 -4.01 -11.47
N VAL A 42 -6.95 -3.06 -11.58
CA VAL A 42 -7.17 -2.30 -12.82
C VAL A 42 -5.97 -1.41 -13.13
N LYS A 43 -5.43 -0.71 -12.10
CA LYS A 43 -4.23 0.13 -12.23
C LYS A 43 -3.04 -0.69 -12.77
N TRP A 44 -2.84 -1.91 -12.29
CA TRP A 44 -1.75 -2.78 -12.76
C TRP A 44 -1.89 -3.14 -14.24
N GLY A 45 -3.11 -3.28 -14.73
CA GLY A 45 -3.40 -3.56 -16.14
C GLY A 45 -3.14 -2.39 -17.10
N PHE A 46 -2.78 -1.20 -16.62
CA PHE A 46 -2.47 -0.05 -17.48
C PHE A 46 -1.03 -0.01 -18.00
N ILE A 47 -0.18 -0.92 -17.54
CA ILE A 47 1.17 -1.06 -18.12
C ILE A 47 1.00 -1.47 -19.58
N PRO A 48 1.58 -0.71 -20.55
CA PRO A 48 1.44 -1.04 -21.95
C PRO A 48 1.98 -2.44 -22.26
N PRO A 49 1.22 -3.32 -22.93
CA PRO A 49 1.67 -4.69 -23.24
C PRO A 49 2.88 -4.72 -24.17
N THR A 50 3.10 -3.64 -24.93
CA THR A 50 4.27 -3.48 -25.82
C THR A 50 5.46 -2.83 -25.14
N ASN A 51 5.44 -2.69 -23.80
CA ASN A 51 6.51 -2.04 -23.06
C ASN A 51 7.82 -2.83 -23.14
N THR A 52 8.90 -2.16 -23.53
CA THR A 52 10.26 -2.70 -23.53
C THR A 52 11.18 -2.06 -22.50
N LYS A 53 10.66 -1.07 -21.75
CA LYS A 53 11.40 -0.36 -20.70
C LYS A 53 11.29 -1.11 -19.37
N PRO A 54 12.19 -0.86 -18.41
CA PRO A 54 12.02 -1.32 -17.05
C PRO A 54 10.66 -0.89 -16.48
N VAL A 55 10.08 -1.75 -15.62
CA VAL A 55 8.89 -1.43 -14.84
C VAL A 55 9.32 -1.19 -13.41
N TYR A 56 8.77 -0.16 -12.77
CA TYR A 56 9.01 0.15 -11.37
C TYR A 56 7.74 -0.01 -10.55
N LEU A 57 7.91 -0.40 -9.29
CA LEU A 57 6.85 -0.33 -8.29
C LEU A 57 7.30 0.64 -7.19
N ILE A 58 6.41 1.54 -6.80
CA ILE A 58 6.64 2.46 -5.68
C ILE A 58 5.56 2.23 -4.63
N CYS A 59 6.00 1.90 -3.42
CA CYS A 59 5.16 1.96 -2.23
C CYS A 59 5.11 3.41 -1.75
N ASN A 60 3.94 4.01 -1.80
CA ASN A 60 3.70 5.32 -1.23
C ASN A 60 3.46 5.19 0.28
N ALA A 61 4.50 5.50 1.05
CA ALA A 61 4.48 5.57 2.51
C ALA A 61 4.61 7.03 3.00
N ASP A 62 4.28 8.00 2.14
CA ASP A 62 4.17 9.42 2.51
C ASP A 62 2.82 9.69 3.16
N GLU A 63 2.65 9.24 4.39
CA GLU A 63 1.44 9.42 5.18
C GLU A 63 1.45 10.79 5.85
N SER A 64 1.07 11.82 5.10
CA SER A 64 1.18 13.23 5.50
C SER A 64 -0.16 13.89 5.81
N GLU A 65 -1.31 13.25 5.51
CA GLU A 65 -2.62 13.80 5.84
C GLU A 65 -2.80 13.90 7.36
N PRO A 66 -3.10 15.10 7.91
CA PRO A 66 -3.33 15.26 9.34
C PRO A 66 -4.42 14.32 9.87
N GLY A 67 -4.14 13.65 11.00
CA GLY A 67 -5.04 12.68 11.60
C GLY A 67 -4.97 11.27 11.00
N THR A 68 -4.13 11.03 9.99
CA THR A 68 -3.89 9.71 9.41
C THR A 68 -2.62 9.09 9.98
N PHE A 69 -2.71 7.88 10.54
CA PHE A 69 -1.58 7.18 11.16
C PHE A 69 -1.69 5.64 11.05
N LYS A 70 -2.34 5.14 10.02
CA LYS A 70 -2.57 3.71 9.78
C LYS A 70 -1.36 3.01 9.16
N ASP A 71 -0.72 3.65 8.17
CA ASP A 71 0.43 3.07 7.45
C ASP A 71 1.66 3.00 8.37
N ARG A 72 1.85 4.01 9.22
CA ARG A 72 2.83 4.02 10.30
C ARG A 72 2.67 2.79 11.20
N TYR A 73 1.43 2.47 11.58
CA TYR A 73 1.15 1.32 12.42
C TYR A 73 1.57 0.00 11.75
N ILE A 74 1.21 -0.19 10.48
CA ILE A 74 1.61 -1.36 9.69
C ILE A 74 3.13 -1.50 9.66
N ILE A 75 3.84 -0.41 9.32
CA ILE A 75 5.31 -0.40 9.23
C ILE A 75 5.95 -0.80 10.56
N HIS A 76 5.43 -0.31 11.69
CA HIS A 76 5.99 -0.62 13.02
C HIS A 76 5.68 -2.04 13.49
N GLN A 77 4.49 -2.57 13.17
CA GLN A 77 4.05 -3.85 13.72
C GLN A 77 4.34 -5.05 12.79
N ASP A 78 4.21 -4.86 11.48
CA ASP A 78 4.41 -5.96 10.51
C ASP A 78 5.00 -5.48 9.18
N PRO A 79 6.27 -5.00 9.18
CA PRO A 79 6.94 -4.54 7.97
C PRO A 79 7.13 -5.65 6.93
N HIS A 80 7.24 -6.91 7.35
CA HIS A 80 7.42 -8.05 6.44
C HIS A 80 6.16 -8.34 5.63
N GLN A 81 4.97 -8.04 6.15
CA GLN A 81 3.73 -8.14 5.36
C GLN A 81 3.74 -7.16 4.18
N LEU A 82 4.25 -5.96 4.39
CA LEU A 82 4.44 -4.99 3.31
C LEU A 82 5.44 -5.50 2.28
N ILE A 83 6.61 -6.00 2.71
CA ILE A 83 7.65 -6.51 1.82
C ILE A 83 7.14 -7.71 1.01
N GLU A 84 6.42 -8.64 1.62
CA GLU A 84 5.81 -9.77 0.91
C GLU A 84 4.78 -9.29 -0.12
N GLY A 85 3.89 -8.37 0.26
CA GLY A 85 2.90 -7.80 -0.65
C GLY A 85 3.54 -7.04 -1.82
N MET A 86 4.63 -6.31 -1.57
CA MET A 86 5.42 -5.65 -2.62
C MET A 86 6.07 -6.67 -3.55
N ALA A 87 6.69 -7.72 -3.02
CA ALA A 87 7.36 -8.73 -3.82
C ALA A 87 6.38 -9.47 -4.76
N ILE A 88 5.20 -9.84 -4.25
CA ILE A 88 4.11 -10.42 -5.07
C ILE A 88 3.66 -9.43 -6.15
N SER A 89 3.46 -8.17 -5.79
CA SER A 89 3.04 -7.12 -6.73
C SER A 89 4.09 -6.87 -7.81
N CYS A 90 5.38 -6.82 -7.44
CA CYS A 90 6.49 -6.66 -8.38
C CYS A 90 6.56 -7.81 -9.38
N PHE A 91 6.39 -9.04 -8.91
CA PHE A 91 6.35 -10.21 -9.79
C PHE A 91 5.16 -10.13 -10.76
N ALA A 92 3.98 -9.76 -10.28
CA ALA A 92 2.78 -9.63 -11.11
C ALA A 92 2.91 -8.58 -12.22
N VAL A 93 3.56 -7.44 -11.94
CA VAL A 93 3.71 -6.34 -12.91
C VAL A 93 5.05 -6.36 -13.67
N GLY A 94 5.94 -7.31 -13.38
CA GLY A 94 7.25 -7.44 -14.01
C GLY A 94 8.29 -6.42 -13.53
N ALA A 95 8.12 -5.84 -12.35
CA ALA A 95 9.08 -4.90 -11.76
C ALA A 95 10.21 -5.68 -11.07
N LYS A 96 11.47 -5.33 -11.38
CA LYS A 96 12.66 -5.89 -10.73
C LYS A 96 13.30 -4.93 -9.73
N LEU A 97 12.78 -3.74 -9.65
CA LEU A 97 13.23 -2.68 -8.76
C LEU A 97 12.01 -1.95 -8.20
N ALA A 98 11.98 -1.80 -6.88
CA ALA A 98 10.94 -1.10 -6.17
C ALA A 98 11.50 -0.12 -5.14
N TYR A 99 10.71 0.90 -4.83
CA TYR A 99 11.04 1.87 -3.80
C TYR A 99 9.93 1.95 -2.78
N ILE A 100 10.30 2.13 -1.51
CA ILE A 100 9.38 2.58 -0.46
C ILE A 100 9.70 4.04 -0.23
N TYR A 101 8.82 4.93 -0.68
CA TYR A 101 8.95 6.36 -0.43
C TYR A 101 8.30 6.68 0.91
N ILE A 102 9.11 6.97 1.91
CA ILE A 102 8.66 7.29 3.28
C ILE A 102 9.00 8.75 3.60
N ARG A 103 8.11 9.43 4.31
CA ARG A 103 8.33 10.81 4.72
C ARG A 103 9.48 10.93 5.74
N GLU A 104 10.18 12.07 5.71
CA GLU A 104 11.34 12.34 6.58
C GLU A 104 11.00 12.26 8.08
N GLU A 105 9.78 12.61 8.46
CA GLU A 105 9.32 12.64 9.84
C GLU A 105 9.13 11.24 10.46
N PHE A 106 9.36 10.16 9.67
CA PHE A 106 9.27 8.78 10.15
C PHE A 106 10.63 8.07 10.13
N PRO A 107 11.67 8.60 10.79
CA PRO A 107 13.00 8.02 10.74
C PRO A 107 13.07 6.61 11.34
N GLU A 108 12.29 6.35 12.38
CA GLU A 108 12.20 5.03 13.00
C GLU A 108 11.54 4.02 12.05
N GLY A 109 10.45 4.41 11.38
CA GLY A 109 9.80 3.58 10.37
C GLY A 109 10.73 3.24 9.20
N ALA A 110 11.56 4.19 8.76
CA ALA A 110 12.57 3.95 7.74
C ALA A 110 13.59 2.90 8.20
N ALA A 111 14.13 3.04 9.41
CA ALA A 111 15.08 2.08 9.98
C ALA A 111 14.49 0.67 10.14
N ILE A 112 13.21 0.58 10.55
CA ILE A 112 12.48 -0.70 10.63
C ILE A 112 12.36 -1.35 9.25
N LEU A 113 12.01 -0.59 8.22
CA LEU A 113 11.89 -1.08 6.84
C LEU A 113 13.25 -1.52 6.28
N GLU A 114 14.31 -0.74 6.48
CA GLU A 114 15.67 -1.08 6.06
C GLU A 114 16.12 -2.41 6.69
N LYS A 115 15.86 -2.57 8.00
CA LYS A 115 16.16 -3.83 8.70
C LYS A 115 15.34 -4.99 8.13
N ALA A 116 14.05 -4.83 7.94
CA ALA A 116 13.18 -5.88 7.41
C ALA A 116 13.56 -6.28 5.96
N ILE A 117 14.01 -5.33 5.14
CA ILE A 117 14.56 -5.59 3.81
C ILE A 117 15.84 -6.43 3.91
N ALA A 118 16.76 -6.05 4.81
CA ALA A 118 17.99 -6.81 5.05
C ALA A 118 17.70 -8.24 5.51
N ASP A 119 16.76 -8.41 6.46
CA ASP A 119 16.32 -9.73 6.94
C ASP A 119 15.68 -10.58 5.79
N ALA A 120 14.92 -9.94 4.89
CA ALA A 120 14.34 -10.61 3.72
C ALA A 120 15.40 -11.03 2.69
N HIS A 121 16.43 -10.23 2.48
CA HIS A 121 17.59 -10.61 1.66
C HIS A 121 18.34 -11.79 2.26
N GLU A 122 18.66 -11.76 3.56
CA GLU A 122 19.34 -12.85 4.26
C GLU A 122 18.60 -14.19 4.11
N LYS A 123 17.26 -14.16 4.09
CA LYS A 123 16.42 -15.35 3.96
C LYS A 123 16.09 -15.71 2.50
N GLY A 124 16.60 -14.99 1.51
CA GLY A 124 16.38 -15.24 0.09
C GLY A 124 14.95 -14.93 -0.39
N PHE A 125 14.24 -14.02 0.29
CA PHE A 125 12.94 -13.48 -0.14
C PHE A 125 13.07 -12.21 -0.99
N LEU A 126 14.28 -11.64 -1.05
CA LEU A 126 14.68 -10.56 -1.94
C LEU A 126 16.04 -10.86 -2.57
N GLY A 127 16.44 -10.09 -3.56
CA GLY A 127 17.71 -10.23 -4.27
C GLY A 127 17.58 -11.05 -5.54
N LYS A 128 18.56 -11.92 -5.78
CA LYS A 128 18.64 -12.76 -6.99
C LYS A 128 17.95 -14.09 -6.82
N ASN A 129 17.29 -14.52 -7.89
CA ASN A 129 16.68 -15.86 -7.98
C ASN A 129 15.84 -16.22 -6.74
N ILE A 130 14.93 -15.32 -6.36
CA ILE A 130 14.12 -15.44 -5.14
C ILE A 130 13.45 -16.82 -5.07
N GLN A 131 13.74 -17.58 -4.00
CA GLN A 131 13.21 -18.92 -3.75
C GLN A 131 13.38 -19.89 -4.94
N GLY A 132 14.39 -19.70 -5.80
CA GLY A 132 14.66 -20.55 -6.95
C GLY A 132 13.75 -20.31 -8.16
N SER A 133 12.96 -19.25 -8.18
CA SER A 133 11.98 -18.94 -9.22
C SER A 133 12.56 -18.32 -10.50
N GLY A 134 13.81 -17.89 -10.47
CA GLY A 134 14.42 -17.07 -11.54
C GLY A 134 14.04 -15.59 -11.48
N PHE A 135 13.19 -15.18 -10.54
CA PHE A 135 12.82 -13.79 -10.35
C PHE A 135 13.84 -13.05 -9.48
N ASP A 136 14.23 -11.86 -9.91
CA ASP A 136 15.11 -10.94 -9.19
C ASP A 136 14.32 -9.73 -8.74
N LEU A 137 14.51 -9.27 -7.50
CA LEU A 137 13.89 -8.06 -6.98
C LEU A 137 14.78 -7.37 -5.96
N GLU A 138 14.98 -6.07 -6.15
CA GLU A 138 15.58 -5.16 -5.16
C GLU A 138 14.52 -4.16 -4.67
N ILE A 139 14.51 -3.92 -3.37
CA ILE A 139 13.65 -2.91 -2.72
C ILE A 139 14.53 -1.94 -1.95
N TYR A 140 14.34 -0.64 -2.17
CA TYR A 140 15.06 0.42 -1.47
C TYR A 140 14.10 1.35 -0.73
N VAL A 141 14.51 1.77 0.46
CA VAL A 141 13.83 2.84 1.19
C VAL A 141 14.36 4.18 0.71
N HIS A 142 13.47 5.07 0.28
CA HIS A 142 13.79 6.46 -0.04
C HIS A 142 13.09 7.38 0.96
N ARG A 143 13.88 8.21 1.64
CA ARG A 143 13.34 9.19 2.60
C ARG A 143 13.06 10.50 1.88
N GLY A 144 11.82 10.96 1.97
CA GLY A 144 11.40 12.26 1.47
C GLY A 144 11.98 13.41 2.31
N ALA A 145 11.63 14.64 1.94
CA ALA A 145 12.08 15.86 2.63
C ALA A 145 10.94 16.62 3.34
N GLY A 146 9.86 15.93 3.72
CA GLY A 146 8.78 16.48 4.52
C GLY A 146 7.73 17.32 3.76
N ALA A 147 7.56 17.13 2.46
CA ALA A 147 6.55 17.84 1.69
C ALA A 147 5.27 17.01 1.52
N TYR A 148 4.13 17.51 2.00
CA TYR A 148 2.80 16.87 1.87
C TYR A 148 2.49 16.44 0.42
N ILE A 149 2.83 17.29 -0.57
CA ILE A 149 2.55 17.01 -1.98
C ILE A 149 3.24 15.76 -2.52
N CYS A 150 4.26 15.23 -1.83
CA CYS A 150 4.87 13.96 -2.17
C CYS A 150 3.94 12.75 -1.94
N GLY A 151 2.80 12.93 -1.28
CA GLY A 151 1.71 11.96 -1.25
C GLY A 151 0.95 11.81 -2.58
N GLU A 152 0.99 12.82 -3.45
CA GLU A 152 0.48 12.71 -4.83
C GLU A 152 1.47 11.90 -5.69
N GLU A 153 0.96 10.91 -6.45
CA GLU A 153 1.81 9.91 -7.11
C GLU A 153 2.84 10.49 -8.09
N THR A 154 2.54 11.60 -8.78
CA THR A 154 3.47 12.22 -9.72
C THR A 154 4.42 13.21 -9.05
N GLY A 155 3.98 13.90 -8.00
CA GLY A 155 4.84 14.69 -7.12
C GLY A 155 5.86 13.81 -6.41
N LEU A 156 5.45 12.64 -5.92
CA LEU A 156 6.33 11.63 -5.37
C LEU A 156 7.41 11.19 -6.39
N ILE A 157 7.01 10.91 -7.63
CA ILE A 157 7.93 10.52 -8.70
C ILE A 157 8.94 11.65 -9.00
N GLU A 158 8.50 12.91 -9.10
CA GLU A 158 9.41 14.05 -9.29
C GLU A 158 10.41 14.16 -8.14
N SER A 159 9.95 13.97 -6.90
CA SER A 159 10.82 13.96 -5.72
C SER A 159 11.84 12.82 -5.76
N LEU A 160 11.42 11.61 -6.12
CA LEU A 160 12.30 10.44 -6.24
C LEU A 160 13.35 10.63 -7.35
N GLU A 161 13.02 11.41 -8.40
CA GLU A 161 13.95 11.83 -9.45
C GLU A 161 14.90 12.97 -9.02
N GLY A 162 14.82 13.44 -7.77
CA GLY A 162 15.67 14.53 -7.23
C GLY A 162 15.22 15.93 -7.63
N LYS A 163 13.98 16.08 -8.07
CA LYS A 163 13.39 17.36 -8.50
C LYS A 163 12.44 17.90 -7.41
N ARG A 164 11.98 19.15 -7.60
CA ARG A 164 10.87 19.68 -6.79
C ARG A 164 9.59 18.89 -7.10
N PRO A 165 8.78 18.52 -6.09
CA PRO A 165 7.66 17.61 -6.24
C PRO A 165 6.41 18.26 -6.86
N TYR A 166 6.56 18.94 -7.97
CA TYR A 166 5.42 19.47 -8.73
C TYR A 166 4.68 18.32 -9.41
N PRO A 167 3.36 18.14 -9.16
CA PRO A 167 2.57 17.14 -9.85
C PRO A 167 2.61 17.32 -11.37
N ARG A 168 2.69 16.20 -12.09
CA ARG A 168 2.65 16.19 -13.57
C ARG A 168 1.22 16.31 -14.08
N ILE A 169 1.06 16.95 -15.23
CA ILE A 169 -0.25 17.08 -15.89
C ILE A 169 -0.68 15.73 -16.48
N LYS A 170 -1.89 15.30 -16.20
CA LYS A 170 -2.50 14.10 -16.78
C LYS A 170 -3.68 14.49 -17.67
N PRO A 171 -3.71 14.13 -18.96
CA PRO A 171 -2.68 13.46 -19.74
C PRO A 171 -1.48 14.37 -20.09
N PRO A 172 -0.30 13.84 -20.59
CA PRO A 172 -0.09 12.43 -20.87
C PRO A 172 0.61 11.63 -19.75
N TYR A 173 1.01 12.29 -18.65
CA TYR A 173 1.91 11.70 -17.66
C TYR A 173 1.19 10.79 -16.64
N PHE A 174 0.51 9.74 -17.16
CA PHE A 174 0.01 8.67 -16.28
C PHE A 174 1.16 7.76 -15.87
N PRO A 175 1.42 7.52 -14.57
CA PRO A 175 2.58 6.76 -14.10
C PRO A 175 2.71 5.37 -14.71
N ALA A 176 1.61 4.64 -14.91
CA ALA A 176 1.62 3.31 -15.53
C ALA A 176 2.22 3.27 -16.96
N ALA A 177 2.30 4.42 -17.64
CA ALA A 177 2.93 4.56 -18.94
C ALA A 177 4.21 5.41 -18.90
N LEU A 178 4.16 6.54 -18.18
CA LEU A 178 5.20 7.59 -18.16
C LEU A 178 5.48 8.01 -16.69
N GLY A 179 5.96 7.08 -15.88
CA GLY A 179 6.27 7.29 -14.46
C GLY A 179 7.73 7.66 -14.21
N LEU A 180 8.37 6.92 -13.28
CA LEU A 180 9.75 7.13 -12.86
C LEU A 180 10.70 7.00 -14.04
N TYR A 181 11.52 8.03 -14.26
CA TYR A 181 12.43 8.12 -15.43
C TYR A 181 11.73 7.85 -16.77
N MET A 182 10.47 8.27 -16.89
CA MET A 182 9.63 8.04 -18.09
C MET A 182 9.44 6.55 -18.43
N CYS A 183 9.53 5.69 -17.43
CA CYS A 183 9.27 4.26 -17.51
C CYS A 183 7.91 3.93 -16.83
N PRO A 184 7.23 2.84 -17.25
CA PRO A 184 6.04 2.38 -16.60
C PRO A 184 6.26 2.18 -15.10
N THR A 185 5.39 2.76 -14.29
CA THR A 185 5.52 2.76 -12.82
C THR A 185 4.16 2.56 -12.16
N ILE A 186 4.08 1.60 -11.27
CA ILE A 186 2.92 1.39 -10.43
C ILE A 186 3.19 2.01 -9.06
N VAL A 187 2.32 2.93 -8.64
CA VAL A 187 2.36 3.54 -7.31
C VAL A 187 1.19 3.03 -6.50
N ASN A 188 1.45 2.38 -5.38
CA ASN A 188 0.41 1.90 -4.46
C ASN A 188 0.73 2.29 -3.02
N ASN A 189 -0.31 2.54 -2.22
CA ASN A 189 -0.18 2.84 -0.80
C ASN A 189 0.23 1.58 0.01
N VAL A 190 0.84 1.76 1.17
CA VAL A 190 1.29 0.72 2.10
C VAL A 190 0.21 -0.32 2.38
N GLU A 191 -0.94 0.12 2.91
CA GLU A 191 -2.04 -0.77 3.27
C GLU A 191 -2.57 -1.55 2.05
N SER A 192 -2.65 -0.90 0.89
CA SER A 192 -3.09 -1.57 -0.35
C SER A 192 -2.17 -2.73 -0.74
N LEU A 193 -0.86 -2.57 -0.58
CA LEU A 193 0.13 -3.62 -0.88
C LEU A 193 0.05 -4.77 0.12
N CYS A 194 -0.21 -4.48 1.39
CA CYS A 194 -0.39 -5.50 2.42
C CYS A 194 -1.59 -6.43 2.14
N HIS A 195 -2.65 -5.91 1.54
CA HIS A 195 -3.81 -6.72 1.16
C HIS A 195 -3.50 -7.77 0.09
N VAL A 196 -2.50 -7.56 -0.76
CA VAL A 196 -2.16 -8.48 -1.87
C VAL A 196 -1.83 -9.88 -1.35
N LYS A 197 -1.07 -10.00 -0.26
CA LYS A 197 -0.80 -11.28 0.41
C LYS A 197 -2.10 -12.02 0.73
N HIS A 198 -3.06 -11.34 1.35
CA HIS A 198 -4.33 -11.93 1.76
C HIS A 198 -5.20 -12.34 0.57
N ILE A 199 -5.17 -11.57 -0.51
CA ILE A 199 -5.86 -11.91 -1.76
C ILE A 199 -5.27 -13.21 -2.34
N ILE A 200 -3.95 -13.37 -2.40
CA ILE A 200 -3.31 -14.58 -2.90
C ILE A 200 -3.58 -15.77 -1.98
N LYS A 201 -3.67 -15.56 -0.66
CA LYS A 201 -4.02 -16.60 0.31
C LYS A 201 -5.43 -17.14 0.09
N MET A 202 -6.40 -16.25 0.01
CA MET A 202 -7.83 -16.57 -0.01
C MET A 202 -8.37 -16.87 -1.40
N GLY A 203 -7.79 -16.27 -2.44
CA GLY A 203 -8.36 -16.09 -3.76
C GLY A 203 -9.17 -14.79 -3.86
N GLY A 204 -9.16 -14.18 -5.05
CA GLY A 204 -9.79 -12.86 -5.26
C GLY A 204 -11.29 -12.86 -5.00
N GLU A 205 -12.02 -13.87 -5.50
CA GLU A 205 -13.46 -13.97 -5.30
C GLU A 205 -13.84 -14.08 -3.81
N LYS A 206 -13.14 -14.92 -3.05
CA LYS A 206 -13.39 -15.07 -1.62
C LYS A 206 -13.03 -13.83 -0.83
N TYR A 207 -11.94 -13.12 -1.22
CA TYR A 207 -11.62 -11.83 -0.63
C TYR A 207 -12.73 -10.79 -0.87
N ALA A 208 -13.38 -10.84 -2.03
CA ALA A 208 -14.49 -9.93 -2.41
C ALA A 208 -15.75 -10.12 -1.56
N GLU A 209 -15.89 -11.22 -0.82
CA GLU A 209 -16.97 -11.44 0.15
C GLU A 209 -16.83 -10.56 1.40
N LEU A 210 -15.61 -10.11 1.71
CA LEU A 210 -15.37 -9.15 2.79
C LEU A 210 -15.82 -7.76 2.35
N GLY A 211 -16.51 -7.06 3.24
CA GLY A 211 -16.99 -5.71 2.98
C GLY A 211 -18.31 -5.68 2.21
N THR A 212 -18.41 -4.81 1.20
CA THR A 212 -19.61 -4.65 0.36
C THR A 212 -19.26 -4.80 -1.12
N PRO A 213 -20.23 -5.11 -2.01
CA PRO A 213 -19.96 -5.41 -3.43
C PRO A 213 -19.16 -4.34 -4.21
N ARG A 214 -19.18 -3.09 -3.76
CA ARG A 214 -18.44 -1.99 -4.40
C ARG A 214 -17.21 -1.55 -3.64
N ASN A 215 -17.04 -2.03 -2.40
CA ASN A 215 -15.94 -1.67 -1.50
C ASN A 215 -15.59 -2.91 -0.67
N THR A 216 -14.75 -3.74 -1.25
CA THR A 216 -14.37 -5.04 -0.70
C THR A 216 -13.22 -4.95 0.30
N GLY A 217 -13.07 -5.99 1.10
CA GLY A 217 -12.00 -6.15 2.05
C GLY A 217 -12.16 -5.37 3.34
N THR A 218 -11.08 -5.26 4.08
CA THR A 218 -10.99 -4.46 5.28
C THR A 218 -10.25 -3.14 5.01
N ARG A 219 -10.28 -2.24 5.99
CA ARG A 219 -9.43 -1.05 6.04
C ARG A 219 -9.14 -0.67 7.48
N ILE A 220 -8.01 -0.01 7.68
CA ILE A 220 -7.67 0.57 8.97
C ILE A 220 -8.15 2.02 8.98
N LEU A 221 -8.94 2.37 9.99
CA LEU A 221 -9.38 3.74 10.26
C LEU A 221 -8.56 4.33 11.40
N SER A 222 -8.02 5.51 11.20
CA SER A 222 -7.40 6.33 12.24
C SER A 222 -8.49 7.22 12.87
N VAL A 223 -8.72 7.09 14.16
CA VAL A 223 -9.71 7.89 14.89
C VAL A 223 -9.02 8.72 15.97
N SER A 224 -9.21 10.01 15.91
CA SER A 224 -8.66 10.97 16.88
C SER A 224 -9.68 12.06 17.24
N GLY A 225 -9.34 12.91 18.20
CA GLY A 225 -10.21 13.97 18.69
C GLY A 225 -10.98 13.59 19.94
N ASP A 226 -12.19 14.14 20.12
CA ASP A 226 -12.98 14.08 21.36
C ASP A 226 -13.73 12.75 21.55
N VAL A 227 -13.07 11.62 21.30
CA VAL A 227 -13.58 10.26 21.59
C VAL A 227 -12.89 9.68 22.80
N ARG A 228 -13.56 8.77 23.53
CA ARG A 228 -12.98 8.13 24.74
C ARG A 228 -11.82 7.21 24.44
N LYS A 229 -11.85 6.54 23.28
CA LYS A 229 -10.81 5.60 22.86
C LYS A 229 -10.32 5.99 21.46
N PRO A 230 -9.43 7.00 21.35
CA PRO A 230 -8.77 7.29 20.08
C PRO A 230 -7.82 6.14 19.72
N GLY A 231 -7.59 5.92 18.43
CA GLY A 231 -6.72 4.85 17.97
C GLY A 231 -6.95 4.48 16.51
N TYR A 232 -6.48 3.32 16.14
CA TYR A 232 -6.70 2.74 14.82
C TYR A 232 -7.54 1.47 14.96
N TYR A 233 -8.44 1.27 14.02
CA TYR A 233 -9.42 0.20 14.04
C TYR A 233 -9.54 -0.44 12.67
N GLU A 234 -9.31 -1.74 12.56
CA GLU A 234 -9.57 -2.47 11.35
C GLU A 234 -11.05 -2.84 11.28
N ILE A 235 -11.68 -2.50 10.17
CA ILE A 235 -13.09 -2.80 9.93
C ILE A 235 -13.30 -3.37 8.53
N GLU A 236 -14.35 -4.18 8.34
CA GLU A 236 -14.85 -4.50 7.01
C GLU A 236 -15.50 -3.25 6.38
N VAL A 237 -15.10 -2.96 5.13
CA VAL A 237 -15.54 -1.72 4.46
C VAL A 237 -17.04 -1.73 4.23
N GLY A 238 -17.72 -0.70 4.75
CA GLY A 238 -19.17 -0.51 4.59
C GLY A 238 -20.06 -1.39 5.46
N LYS A 239 -19.49 -2.18 6.38
CA LYS A 239 -20.25 -2.98 7.35
C LYS A 239 -20.54 -2.25 8.66
N MET A 240 -19.86 -1.14 8.91
CA MET A 240 -20.01 -0.33 10.10
C MET A 240 -20.33 1.10 9.72
N THR A 241 -21.30 1.69 10.39
CA THR A 241 -21.62 3.11 10.25
C THR A 241 -20.66 3.97 11.07
N MET A 242 -20.54 5.26 10.73
CA MET A 242 -19.76 6.22 11.51
C MET A 242 -20.27 6.32 12.96
N GLY A 243 -21.60 6.22 13.14
CA GLY A 243 -22.23 6.25 14.48
C GLY A 243 -21.78 5.07 15.34
N GLU A 244 -21.81 3.85 14.82
CA GLU A 244 -21.34 2.64 15.49
C GLU A 244 -19.83 2.73 15.80
N LEU A 245 -19.02 3.18 14.84
CA LEU A 245 -17.59 3.37 15.08
C LEU A 245 -17.34 4.31 16.26
N LEU A 246 -17.95 5.50 16.25
CA LEU A 246 -17.68 6.52 17.25
C LEU A 246 -18.28 6.20 18.62
N ASN A 247 -19.50 5.67 18.67
CA ASN A 247 -20.19 5.43 19.93
C ASN A 247 -19.85 4.07 20.55
N ASP A 248 -19.88 2.99 19.74
CA ASP A 248 -19.76 1.63 20.27
C ASP A 248 -18.28 1.20 20.34
N VAL A 249 -17.52 1.41 19.27
CA VAL A 249 -16.10 1.00 19.22
C VAL A 249 -15.21 1.99 19.97
N CYS A 250 -15.33 3.29 19.65
CA CYS A 250 -14.53 4.36 20.28
C CYS A 250 -15.07 4.83 21.64
N GLY A 251 -16.19 4.24 22.13
CA GLY A 251 -16.75 4.48 23.46
C GLY A 251 -17.48 5.81 23.64
N GLY A 252 -17.84 6.47 22.54
CA GLY A 252 -18.56 7.74 22.55
C GLY A 252 -17.69 8.96 22.82
N PRO A 253 -18.34 10.13 23.00
CA PRO A 253 -17.65 11.39 23.27
C PRO A 253 -17.02 11.39 24.69
N LEU A 254 -16.08 12.30 24.92
CA LEU A 254 -15.56 12.58 26.24
C LEU A 254 -16.67 12.99 27.20
N GLU A 255 -16.46 12.76 28.49
CA GLU A 255 -17.47 13.05 29.55
C GLU A 255 -17.92 14.52 29.48
N GLY A 256 -19.25 14.71 29.57
CA GLY A 256 -19.87 16.03 29.51
C GLY A 256 -19.86 16.68 28.11
N ARG A 257 -19.44 15.95 27.06
CA ARG A 257 -19.39 16.47 25.67
C ARG A 257 -20.34 15.72 24.75
N THR A 258 -20.62 16.35 23.62
CA THR A 258 -21.35 15.75 22.49
C THR A 258 -20.58 15.97 21.21
N PHE A 259 -20.67 15.06 20.25
CA PHE A 259 -20.09 15.29 18.92
C PHE A 259 -20.82 16.43 18.21
N LYS A 260 -20.07 17.44 17.77
CA LYS A 260 -20.58 18.54 16.95
C LYS A 260 -20.42 18.21 15.45
N ALA A 261 -19.30 17.63 15.10
CA ALA A 261 -18.95 17.28 13.72
C ALA A 261 -17.92 16.15 13.68
N VAL A 262 -17.81 15.52 12.53
CA VAL A 262 -16.79 14.53 12.19
C VAL A 262 -16.18 14.92 10.86
N ILE A 263 -14.87 14.83 10.74
CA ILE A 263 -14.14 15.07 9.49
C ILE A 263 -13.65 13.70 8.98
N PRO A 264 -14.36 13.05 8.05
CA PRO A 264 -13.91 11.78 7.48
C PRO A 264 -12.89 12.02 6.36
N GLY A 265 -11.83 11.20 6.33
CA GLY A 265 -10.87 11.18 5.23
C GLY A 265 -9.79 12.25 5.26
N GLY A 266 -9.67 12.97 6.37
CA GLY A 266 -8.65 13.99 6.57
C GLY A 266 -9.19 15.42 6.54
N SER A 267 -8.30 16.39 6.75
CA SER A 267 -8.65 17.80 6.91
C SER A 267 -8.17 18.69 5.73
N SER A 268 -7.50 18.13 4.73
CA SER A 268 -6.95 18.83 3.56
C SER A 268 -7.86 18.75 2.35
#